data_a79eb06255cc5edafa0de6ca74b58720
#
_entry.id   a79eb06255cc5edafa0de6ca74b58720
#
_cell.length_a   1.000
_cell.length_b   1.000
_cell.length_c   1.000
_cell.angle_alpha   90.00
_cell.angle_beta   90.00
_cell.angle_gamma   90.00
#
_symmetry.space_group_name_H-M   'P 1'
#
loop_
_entity.id
_entity.type
_entity.pdbx_description
1 polymer ?
#
loop_
_entity_poly.entity_id
_entity_poly.type
_entity_poly.pdbx_seq_one_letter_code
_entity_poly.pdbx_strand_id
1 'polypeptide(L)'
;RRHLYITECHYYRGRYRAQDAKKKDLLYSEREFEDSLIENDVIFHYKHLRENPRGGVIEKGVDTWFALDTYEMTLIRKFDYVVLISGDADHEMLARKLKALKTHTILLTWDPANTGSTSRFLSEEACTHVDMNRMTANDATLLKRLTHPAK
;
A
#
# COMPACT_ATOMS: atom_id res chain seq x y z
N ARG A 1 26.17 11.31 -1.16
CA ARG A 1 24.91 10.56 -1.36
C ARG A 1 24.50 9.98 -0.01
N ARG A 2 23.32 10.34 0.50
CA ARG A 2 22.74 9.61 1.65
C ARG A 2 22.11 8.34 1.11
N HIS A 3 22.44 7.21 1.69
CA HIS A 3 21.77 5.95 1.40
C HIS A 3 20.54 5.85 2.31
N LEU A 4 19.38 5.57 1.72
CA LEU A 4 18.17 5.24 2.45
C LEU A 4 18.10 3.71 2.60
N TYR A 5 17.77 3.26 3.79
CA TYR A 5 17.56 1.85 4.09
C TYR A 5 16.09 1.66 4.44
N ILE A 6 15.45 0.68 3.80
CA ILE A 6 14.12 0.23 4.19
C ILE A 6 14.31 -0.62 5.45
N THR A 7 13.76 -0.16 6.55
CA THR A 7 13.81 -0.87 7.84
C THR A 7 12.63 -1.78 8.04
N GLU A 8 11.47 -1.43 7.49
CA GLU A 8 10.24 -2.19 7.60
C GLU A 8 9.39 -1.97 6.35
N CYS A 9 8.67 -2.99 5.94
CA CYS A 9 7.68 -2.92 4.87
C CYS A 9 6.37 -3.54 5.37
N HIS A 10 5.28 -2.83 5.23
CA HIS A 10 3.96 -3.25 5.72
C HIS A 10 2.94 -3.24 4.59
N TYR A 11 2.11 -4.27 4.55
CA TYR A 11 1.04 -4.42 3.58
C TYR A 11 -0.30 -4.65 4.29
N TYR A 12 -1.33 -3.88 3.92
CA TYR A 12 -2.66 -3.91 4.54
C TYR A 12 -3.71 -4.30 3.51
N ARG A 13 -4.59 -5.26 3.84
CA ARG A 13 -5.70 -5.63 2.96
C ARG A 13 -6.85 -6.32 3.68
N GLY A 14 -8.02 -6.32 3.03
CA GLY A 14 -9.11 -7.22 3.36
C GLY A 14 -8.85 -8.64 2.83
N ARG A 15 -9.28 -9.65 3.58
CA ARG A 15 -9.11 -11.06 3.25
C ARG A 15 -10.40 -11.84 3.45
N TYR A 16 -10.68 -12.78 2.58
CA TYR A 16 -11.73 -13.74 2.82
C TYR A 16 -11.41 -14.65 4.02
N ARG A 17 -12.43 -15.10 4.73
CA ARG A 17 -12.25 -16.22 5.65
C ARG A 17 -11.87 -17.47 4.87
N ALA A 18 -11.08 -18.37 5.45
CA ALA A 18 -10.56 -19.55 4.74
C ALA A 18 -11.67 -20.40 4.11
N GLN A 19 -12.83 -20.53 4.78
CA GLN A 19 -13.98 -21.27 4.23
C GLN A 19 -14.58 -20.59 2.99
N ASP A 20 -14.63 -19.25 2.98
CA ASP A 20 -15.21 -18.49 1.88
C ASP A 20 -14.23 -18.40 0.70
N ALA A 21 -12.93 -18.24 1.00
CA ALA A 21 -11.87 -18.33 0.00
C ALA A 21 -11.85 -19.69 -0.70
N LYS A 22 -12.05 -20.78 0.06
CA LYS A 22 -12.15 -22.14 -0.50
C LYS A 22 -13.35 -22.29 -1.42
N LYS A 23 -14.51 -21.79 -1.04
CA LYS A 23 -15.73 -21.83 -1.89
C LYS A 23 -15.59 -21.04 -3.20
N LYS A 24 -14.73 -20.03 -3.20
CA LYS A 24 -14.45 -19.15 -4.36
C LYS A 24 -13.21 -19.58 -5.14
N ASP A 25 -12.57 -20.67 -4.75
CA ASP A 25 -11.30 -21.16 -5.33
C ASP A 25 -10.14 -20.15 -5.28
N LEU A 26 -10.15 -19.29 -4.26
CA LEU A 26 -9.15 -18.23 -4.04
C LEU A 26 -8.12 -18.60 -2.97
N LEU A 27 -8.33 -19.69 -2.23
CA LEU A 27 -7.50 -20.01 -1.05
C LEU A 27 -6.05 -20.24 -1.42
N TYR A 28 -5.77 -20.88 -2.55
CA TYR A 28 -4.41 -21.16 -2.99
C TYR A 28 -3.68 -19.88 -3.39
N SER A 29 -4.31 -19.06 -4.23
CA SER A 29 -3.71 -17.80 -4.68
C SER A 29 -3.48 -16.79 -3.54
N GLU A 30 -4.36 -16.78 -2.53
CA GLU A 30 -4.14 -15.97 -1.33
C GLU A 30 -2.91 -16.44 -0.53
N ARG A 31 -2.69 -17.75 -0.45
CA ARG A 31 -1.51 -18.30 0.23
C ARG A 31 -0.22 -18.04 -0.55
N GLU A 32 -0.20 -18.26 -1.86
CA GLU A 32 0.96 -17.92 -2.69
C GLU A 32 1.36 -16.45 -2.55
N PHE A 33 0.36 -15.56 -2.49
CA PHE A 33 0.61 -14.14 -2.28
C PHE A 33 1.20 -13.87 -0.88
N GLU A 34 0.70 -14.52 0.17
CA GLU A 34 1.22 -14.39 1.53
C GLU A 34 2.66 -14.92 1.63
N ASP A 35 2.94 -16.08 1.02
CA ASP A 35 4.29 -16.64 0.97
C ASP A 35 5.26 -15.66 0.28
N SER A 36 4.83 -15.04 -0.82
CA SER A 36 5.64 -14.00 -1.49
C SER A 36 5.89 -12.78 -0.61
N LEU A 37 4.94 -12.35 0.21
CA LEU A 37 5.16 -11.26 1.17
C LEU A 37 6.18 -11.66 2.24
N ILE A 38 6.08 -12.87 2.78
CA ILE A 38 6.99 -13.40 3.80
C ILE A 38 8.41 -13.52 3.23
N GLU A 39 8.57 -14.07 2.02
CA GLU A 39 9.86 -14.21 1.34
C GLU A 39 10.56 -12.87 1.09
N ASN A 40 9.80 -11.78 1.02
CA ASN A 40 10.31 -10.42 0.84
C ASN A 40 10.34 -9.59 2.13
N ASP A 41 10.26 -10.22 3.30
CA ASP A 41 10.27 -9.55 4.61
C ASP A 41 9.18 -8.48 4.77
N VAL A 42 8.02 -8.67 4.12
CA VAL A 42 6.87 -7.76 4.23
C VAL A 42 5.96 -8.23 5.36
N ILE A 43 5.74 -7.37 6.33
CA ILE A 43 4.78 -7.60 7.41
C ILE A 43 3.38 -7.34 6.85
N PHE A 44 2.55 -8.37 6.79
CA PHE A 44 1.20 -8.20 6.27
C PHE A 44 0.17 -8.15 7.39
N HIS A 45 -0.78 -7.24 7.21
CA HIS A 45 -1.90 -6.98 8.10
C HIS A 45 -3.18 -7.24 7.33
N TYR A 46 -4.00 -8.15 7.82
CA TYR A 46 -5.25 -8.43 7.15
C TYR A 46 -6.44 -8.38 8.09
N LYS A 47 -7.56 -7.98 7.56
CA LYS A 47 -8.86 -7.95 8.22
C LYS A 47 -9.84 -8.77 7.41
N HIS A 48 -10.68 -9.57 8.07
CA HIS A 48 -11.68 -10.32 7.32
C HIS A 48 -12.68 -9.38 6.66
N LEU A 49 -12.95 -9.64 5.39
CA LEU A 49 -14.02 -9.00 4.65
C LEU A 49 -15.35 -9.25 5.37
N ARG A 50 -16.25 -8.28 5.31
CA ARG A 50 -17.57 -8.36 5.94
C ARG A 50 -18.64 -8.63 4.89
N GLU A 51 -19.65 -9.38 5.27
CA GLU A 51 -20.82 -9.55 4.43
C GLU A 51 -21.54 -8.21 4.23
N ASN A 52 -21.92 -7.94 2.99
CA ASN A 52 -22.74 -6.80 2.65
C ASN A 52 -24.22 -7.22 2.69
N PRO A 53 -25.09 -6.53 3.45
CA PRO A 53 -26.53 -6.82 3.45
C PRO A 53 -27.20 -6.80 2.08
N ARG A 54 -26.59 -6.10 1.11
CA ARG A 54 -27.05 -6.04 -0.29
C ARG A 54 -26.45 -7.12 -1.18
N GLY A 55 -25.74 -8.08 -0.60
CA GLY A 55 -25.03 -9.17 -1.29
C GLY A 55 -23.55 -8.85 -1.53
N GLY A 56 -22.73 -9.92 -1.55
CA GLY A 56 -21.27 -9.81 -1.70
C GLY A 56 -20.54 -9.52 -0.40
N VAL A 57 -19.29 -9.08 -0.51
CA VAL A 57 -18.43 -8.72 0.62
C VAL A 57 -17.87 -7.33 0.44
N ILE A 58 -17.59 -6.67 1.54
CA ILE A 58 -16.95 -5.35 1.58
C ILE A 58 -15.72 -5.38 2.47
N GLU A 59 -14.70 -4.66 2.03
CA GLU A 59 -13.60 -4.28 2.88
C GLU A 59 -14.03 -3.07 3.74
N LYS A 60 -13.72 -3.10 5.03
CA LYS A 60 -14.09 -2.00 5.91
C LYS A 60 -13.06 -1.78 7.01
N GLY A 61 -12.54 -0.57 7.06
CA GLY A 61 -11.64 -0.08 8.11
C GLY A 61 -10.21 -0.57 7.98
N VAL A 62 -9.79 -1.02 6.79
CA VAL A 62 -8.38 -1.30 6.48
C VAL A 62 -7.62 0.00 6.32
N ASP A 63 -8.16 0.97 5.58
CA ASP A 63 -7.54 2.28 5.38
C ASP A 63 -7.35 3.05 6.68
N THR A 64 -8.37 3.00 7.56
CA THR A 64 -8.27 3.60 8.89
C THR A 64 -7.18 2.92 9.71
N TRP A 65 -7.11 1.59 9.67
CA TRP A 65 -6.06 0.84 10.36
C TRP A 65 -4.68 1.18 9.82
N PHE A 66 -4.51 1.13 8.51
CA PHE A 66 -3.28 1.55 7.83
C PHE A 66 -2.83 2.95 8.27
N ALA A 67 -3.75 3.93 8.28
CA ALA A 67 -3.42 5.29 8.65
C ALA A 67 -3.00 5.43 10.13
N LEU A 68 -3.71 4.75 11.03
CA LEU A 68 -3.41 4.78 12.47
C LEU A 68 -2.08 4.10 12.78
N ASP A 69 -1.84 2.90 12.26
CA ASP A 69 -0.59 2.17 12.47
C ASP A 69 0.60 2.94 11.90
N THR A 70 0.47 3.48 10.68
CA THR A 70 1.55 4.27 10.06
C THR A 70 1.89 5.49 10.91
N TYR A 71 0.89 6.19 11.42
CA TYR A 71 1.10 7.35 12.29
C TYR A 71 1.73 6.93 13.62
N GLU A 72 1.21 5.90 14.28
CA GLU A 72 1.70 5.41 15.57
C GLU A 72 3.14 4.91 15.47
N MET A 73 3.44 4.06 14.47
CA MET A 73 4.80 3.57 14.24
C MET A 73 5.78 4.72 13.98
N THR A 74 5.38 5.72 13.19
CA THR A 74 6.23 6.88 12.90
C THR A 74 6.49 7.69 14.16
N LEU A 75 5.48 7.89 14.99
CA LEU A 75 5.61 8.62 16.26
C LEU A 75 6.55 7.91 17.25
N ILE A 76 6.43 6.58 17.37
CA ILE A 76 7.20 5.78 18.33
C ILE A 76 8.63 5.56 17.82
N ARG A 77 8.79 5.17 16.56
CA ARG A 77 10.08 4.77 15.98
C ARG A 77 10.86 5.92 15.36
N LYS A 78 10.21 7.08 15.17
CA LYS A 78 10.83 8.32 14.65
C LYS A 78 11.52 8.11 13.31
N PHE A 79 10.79 7.52 12.34
CA PHE A 79 11.31 7.34 10.99
C PHE A 79 11.65 8.69 10.34
N ASP A 80 12.79 8.76 9.68
CA ASP A 80 13.17 9.93 8.87
C ASP A 80 12.32 10.02 7.59
N TYR A 81 11.98 8.86 7.02
CA TYR A 81 11.23 8.73 5.79
C TYR A 81 10.13 7.69 5.93
N VAL A 82 8.97 8.00 5.37
CA VAL A 82 7.87 7.05 5.18
C VAL A 82 7.50 7.04 3.71
N VAL A 83 7.52 5.86 3.09
CA VAL A 83 7.05 5.66 1.72
C VAL A 83 5.61 5.16 1.80
N LEU A 84 4.68 5.95 1.29
CA LEU A 84 3.27 5.58 1.15
C LEU A 84 3.01 5.13 -0.29
N ILE A 85 2.49 3.92 -0.45
CA ILE A 85 2.05 3.40 -1.75
C ILE A 85 0.53 3.43 -1.73
N SER A 86 -0.06 4.51 -2.22
CA SER A 86 -1.50 4.73 -2.24
C SER A 86 -1.88 5.81 -3.25
N GLY A 87 -3.09 5.72 -3.80
CA GLY A 87 -3.72 6.79 -4.59
C GLY A 87 -4.91 7.44 -3.89
N ASP A 88 -5.31 6.92 -2.73
CA ASP A 88 -6.55 7.27 -2.05
C ASP A 88 -6.47 8.63 -1.34
N ALA A 89 -7.48 9.47 -1.60
CA ALA A 89 -7.65 10.77 -0.96
C ALA A 89 -7.79 10.67 0.57
N ASP A 90 -8.32 9.58 1.09
CA ASP A 90 -8.53 9.39 2.53
C ASP A 90 -7.21 9.38 3.33
N HIS A 91 -6.07 9.19 2.64
CA HIS A 91 -4.73 9.26 3.23
C HIS A 91 -4.11 10.68 3.25
N GLU A 92 -4.80 11.71 2.76
CA GLU A 92 -4.32 13.11 2.80
C GLU A 92 -3.98 13.54 4.23
N MET A 93 -4.89 13.26 5.17
CA MET A 93 -4.68 13.63 6.57
C MET A 93 -3.52 12.89 7.21
N LEU A 94 -3.26 11.65 6.81
CA LEU A 94 -2.07 10.91 7.24
C LEU A 94 -0.80 11.63 6.77
N ALA A 95 -0.69 11.95 5.47
CA ALA A 95 0.48 12.65 4.92
C ALA A 95 0.74 13.97 5.66
N ARG A 96 -0.31 14.74 5.92
CA ARG A 96 -0.24 16.01 6.68
C ARG A 96 0.25 15.78 8.12
N LYS A 97 -0.21 14.73 8.80
CA LYS A 97 0.22 14.39 10.17
C LYS A 97 1.66 13.92 10.22
N LEU A 98 2.11 13.11 9.26
CA LEU A 98 3.51 12.69 9.15
C LEU A 98 4.44 13.91 8.95
N LYS A 99 4.04 14.84 8.11
CA LYS A 99 4.77 16.12 7.91
C LYS A 99 4.88 16.92 9.21
N ALA A 100 3.83 16.94 10.03
CA ALA A 100 3.86 17.59 11.35
C ALA A 100 4.85 16.92 12.33
N LEU A 101 5.08 15.61 12.18
CA LEU A 101 6.12 14.87 12.91
C LEU A 101 7.52 15.10 12.35
N LYS A 102 7.67 15.94 11.33
CA LYS A 102 8.93 16.20 10.59
C LYS A 102 9.47 14.97 9.86
N THR A 103 8.63 14.01 9.58
CA THR A 103 8.94 12.82 8.77
C THR A 103 8.77 13.16 7.30
N HIS A 104 9.77 12.85 6.49
CA HIS A 104 9.69 13.08 5.05
C HIS A 104 8.83 12.01 4.37
N THR A 105 7.65 12.39 3.89
CA THR A 105 6.72 11.48 3.21
C THR A 105 7.02 11.42 1.73
N ILE A 106 7.28 10.23 1.22
CA ILE A 106 7.41 9.91 -0.20
C ILE A 106 6.15 9.18 -0.62
N LEU A 107 5.32 9.82 -1.44
CA LEU A 107 4.16 9.17 -2.04
C LEU A 107 4.58 8.48 -3.34
N LEU A 108 4.32 7.18 -3.44
CA LEU A 108 4.55 6.40 -4.64
C LEU A 108 3.20 5.96 -5.20
N THR A 109 2.91 6.35 -6.45
CA THR A 109 1.65 6.03 -7.12
C THR A 109 1.89 5.27 -8.40
N TRP A 110 0.96 4.39 -8.74
CA TRP A 110 0.96 3.65 -9.99
C TRP A 110 -0.46 3.53 -10.53
N ASP A 111 -0.72 4.21 -11.63
CA ASP A 111 -2.00 4.18 -12.34
C ASP A 111 -1.76 3.81 -13.82
N PRO A 112 -1.42 2.54 -14.13
CA PRO A 112 -1.06 2.10 -15.47
C PRO A 112 -2.19 2.27 -16.49
N ALA A 113 -3.43 2.32 -16.04
CA ALA A 113 -4.60 2.55 -16.89
C ALA A 113 -4.89 4.05 -17.11
N ASN A 114 -4.14 4.93 -16.44
CA ASN A 114 -4.32 6.39 -16.47
C ASN A 114 -5.78 6.80 -16.18
N THR A 115 -6.36 6.17 -15.17
CA THR A 115 -7.76 6.35 -14.76
C THR A 115 -7.97 7.58 -13.89
N GLY A 116 -6.90 8.27 -13.49
CA GLY A 116 -6.94 9.37 -12.52
C GLY A 116 -7.17 8.88 -11.09
N SER A 117 -6.78 7.63 -10.79
CA SER A 117 -6.98 7.03 -9.48
C SER A 117 -6.15 7.68 -8.36
N THR A 118 -5.15 8.49 -8.73
CA THR A 118 -4.33 9.20 -7.75
C THR A 118 -4.97 10.52 -7.35
N SER A 119 -5.26 10.68 -6.07
CA SER A 119 -5.76 11.95 -5.53
C SER A 119 -4.72 13.06 -5.67
N ARG A 120 -5.14 14.17 -6.27
CA ARG A 120 -4.32 15.38 -6.37
C ARG A 120 -4.00 15.95 -4.98
N PHE A 121 -4.97 15.95 -4.08
CA PHE A 121 -4.78 16.47 -2.72
C PHE A 121 -3.74 15.68 -1.95
N LEU A 122 -3.77 14.33 -2.04
CA LEU A 122 -2.75 13.49 -1.44
C LEU A 122 -1.35 13.78 -2.00
N SER A 123 -1.24 13.96 -3.32
CA SER A 123 0.05 14.25 -3.96
C SER A 123 0.61 15.63 -3.59
N GLU A 124 -0.24 16.61 -3.33
CA GLU A 124 0.16 17.96 -2.89
C GLU A 124 0.61 17.98 -1.41
N GLU A 125 0.06 17.11 -0.56
CA GLU A 125 0.47 17.00 0.85
C GLU A 125 1.77 16.22 1.06
N ALA A 126 2.10 15.28 0.19
CA ALA A 126 3.35 14.53 0.27
C ALA A 126 4.57 15.44 0.06
N CYS A 127 5.68 15.16 0.78
CA CYS A 127 6.92 15.91 0.60
C CYS A 127 7.57 15.64 -0.75
N THR A 128 7.42 14.41 -1.26
CA THR A 128 7.87 13.98 -2.58
C THR A 128 6.82 13.06 -3.18
N HIS A 129 6.48 13.29 -4.44
CA HIS A 129 5.59 12.41 -5.20
C HIS A 129 6.39 11.73 -6.32
N VAL A 130 6.34 10.41 -6.36
CA VAL A 130 6.94 9.56 -7.39
C VAL A 130 5.83 8.88 -8.18
N ASP A 131 5.64 9.33 -9.41
CA ASP A 131 4.70 8.71 -10.35
C ASP A 131 5.44 7.59 -11.11
N MET A 132 5.10 6.35 -10.79
CA MET A 132 5.72 5.16 -11.39
C MET A 132 5.41 5.02 -12.87
N ASN A 133 4.28 5.56 -13.36
CA ASN A 133 3.98 5.57 -14.80
C ASN A 133 5.02 6.39 -15.57
N ARG A 134 5.38 7.56 -15.03
CA ARG A 134 6.41 8.42 -15.66
C ARG A 134 7.80 7.79 -15.57
N MET A 135 8.11 7.13 -14.46
CA MET A 135 9.40 6.47 -14.29
C MET A 135 9.57 5.28 -15.23
N THR A 136 8.52 4.50 -15.45
CA THR A 136 8.57 3.28 -16.26
C THR A 136 8.30 3.54 -17.76
N ALA A 137 7.67 4.67 -18.12
CA ALA A 137 7.35 5.00 -19.50
C ALA A 137 8.57 5.03 -20.44
N ASN A 138 9.74 5.42 -19.92
CA ASN A 138 10.98 5.55 -20.67
C ASN A 138 12.03 4.49 -20.27
N ASP A 139 11.69 3.55 -19.39
CA ASP A 139 12.61 2.50 -18.93
C ASP A 139 11.91 1.14 -18.88
N ALA A 140 11.95 0.45 -20.02
CA ALA A 140 11.39 -0.92 -20.12
C ALA A 140 12.10 -1.93 -19.22
N THR A 141 13.35 -1.69 -18.85
CA THR A 141 14.10 -2.56 -17.93
C THR A 141 13.59 -2.39 -16.51
N LEU A 142 13.36 -1.14 -16.09
CA LEU A 142 12.75 -0.85 -14.79
C LEU A 142 11.34 -1.46 -14.72
N LEU A 143 10.52 -1.29 -15.75
CA LEU A 143 9.19 -1.87 -15.81
C LEU A 143 9.23 -3.40 -15.63
N LYS A 144 10.11 -4.10 -16.36
CA LYS A 144 10.28 -5.55 -16.21
C LYS A 144 10.72 -5.99 -14.82
N ARG A 145 11.53 -5.19 -14.13
CA ARG A 145 11.97 -5.47 -12.77
C ARG A 145 10.85 -5.29 -11.73
N LEU A 146 9.93 -4.38 -11.99
CA LEU A 146 8.82 -4.05 -11.09
C LEU A 146 7.56 -4.90 -11.36
N THR A 147 7.42 -5.43 -12.57
CA THR A 147 6.30 -6.26 -12.97
C THR A 147 6.79 -7.66 -13.28
N HIS A 148 6.82 -8.54 -12.27
CA HIS A 148 6.94 -9.97 -12.54
C HIS A 148 5.59 -10.49 -12.98
N PRO A 149 5.49 -11.20 -14.12
CA PRO A 149 4.28 -11.93 -14.44
C PRO A 149 4.03 -12.92 -13.30
N ALA A 150 2.81 -12.94 -12.79
CA ALA A 150 2.37 -14.00 -11.90
C ALA A 150 2.64 -15.33 -12.61
N LYS A 151 3.40 -16.22 -11.98
CA LYS A 151 3.65 -17.56 -12.48
C LYS A 151 2.39 -18.39 -12.41
#